data_b381d42aadd8a5f637d6bd411b8143cb
#
_entry.id   b381d42aadd8a5f637d6bd411b8143cb
#
_cell.length_a   1.000
_cell.length_b   1.000
_cell.length_c   1.000
_cell.angle_alpha   90.00
_cell.angle_beta   90.00
_cell.angle_gamma   90.00
#
_symmetry.space_group_name_H-M   'P 1'
#
loop_
_entity.id
_entity.type
_entity.pdbx_description
1 polymer ?
#
loop_
_entity_poly.entity_id
_entity_poly.type
_entity_poly.pdbx_seq_one_letter_code
_entity_poly.pdbx_strand_id
1 'polypeptide(L)'
;MATNLFEDFDPVSSKQWKQKIQFELKGADYNETLIWNSPEDIKVKPFYHRDEFTKSADVNTKASEFEICQNIFVFDIEKSVERALDTLSRGADSLRFTIESDTIDVAKLLEKLPLENVAVYFNFNFFSIDFVKKIDAILQKKKAVAYYNLDPIGQLARDGNWFTTKDKNNFDSLNLLSTAIPNSSIISVDATLYQNAGANMVQQLAYTLAHANEYFNRIPVISQPIVIAVAVGTNYFFEIAKLRALRLLFNLVANEYNHNLECHLLVSPTKRNKTLYDYNVNMLRTTTECMAAIIGGADAIANLPYDSLYHKDNEFGDRIARNQLLVLKNESYFDKVNNPADGSYYIETLTIQLAEKALTLFKDIEANGGFLKQLNEGIIKRKIQESADKEQELFDSGKEVLLGTNKYPNKDDKMKQDLELFPFVKVQPRKTLITPIIEKRLAEKVEQERLDLE
;
A
#
# COMPACT_ATOMS: atom_id res chain seq x y z
N MET A 1 44.31 23.55 2.06
CA MET A 1 44.18 22.15 2.55
C MET A 1 42.96 22.17 3.47
N ALA A 2 41.95 21.37 3.19
CA ALA A 2 40.82 21.25 4.11
C ALA A 2 41.33 20.49 5.36
N THR A 3 41.39 21.13 6.49
CA THR A 3 41.67 20.51 7.79
C THR A 3 40.52 19.52 8.05
N ASN A 4 40.88 18.24 8.23
CA ASN A 4 39.93 17.22 8.64
C ASN A 4 39.45 17.57 10.06
N LEU A 5 38.16 17.94 10.18
CA LEU A 5 37.54 18.42 11.44
C LEU A 5 37.64 17.41 12.61
N PHE A 6 37.96 16.15 12.32
CA PHE A 6 37.99 15.06 13.30
C PHE A 6 39.38 14.39 13.39
N GLU A 7 40.46 15.07 12.98
CA GLU A 7 41.84 14.53 13.01
C GLU A 7 42.30 14.16 14.39
N ASP A 8 41.77 14.83 15.43
CA ASP A 8 42.11 14.57 16.85
C ASP A 8 41.37 13.37 17.47
N PHE A 9 40.50 12.72 16.72
CA PHE A 9 39.67 11.61 17.19
C PHE A 9 40.02 10.32 16.44
N ASP A 10 40.35 9.26 17.16
CA ASP A 10 40.53 7.94 16.57
C ASP A 10 39.22 7.38 15.98
N PRO A 11 39.28 6.70 14.82
CA PRO A 11 38.11 6.03 14.27
C PRO A 11 37.59 4.95 15.24
N VAL A 12 36.28 5.00 15.53
CA VAL A 12 35.62 4.00 16.39
C VAL A 12 34.85 3.02 15.51
N SER A 13 35.10 1.71 15.67
CA SER A 13 34.39 0.65 14.97
C SER A 13 33.07 0.32 15.64
N SER A 14 32.14 -0.33 14.89
CA SER A 14 30.88 -0.85 15.44
C SER A 14 31.11 -1.80 16.60
N LYS A 15 32.19 -2.60 16.54
CA LYS A 15 32.58 -3.52 17.61
C LYS A 15 32.96 -2.79 18.89
N GLN A 16 33.80 -1.74 18.80
CA GLN A 16 34.16 -0.91 19.94
C GLN A 16 32.97 -0.20 20.56
N TRP A 17 32.09 0.34 19.71
CA TRP A 17 30.84 0.97 20.18
C TRP A 17 29.94 -0.04 20.89
N LYS A 18 29.73 -1.23 20.31
CA LYS A 18 28.98 -2.32 20.96
C LYS A 18 29.59 -2.71 22.32
N GLN A 19 30.92 -2.82 22.42
CA GLN A 19 31.61 -3.12 23.69
C GLN A 19 31.35 -2.04 24.73
N LYS A 20 31.39 -0.76 24.34
CA LYS A 20 31.09 0.36 25.24
C LYS A 20 29.64 0.27 25.77
N ILE A 21 28.67 0.00 24.89
CA ILE A 21 27.27 -0.20 25.28
C ILE A 21 27.14 -1.38 26.27
N GLN A 22 27.77 -2.52 25.97
CA GLN A 22 27.74 -3.69 26.86
C GLN A 22 28.31 -3.38 28.24
N PHE A 23 29.41 -2.61 28.30
CA PHE A 23 29.97 -2.15 29.58
C PHE A 23 28.98 -1.26 30.34
N GLU A 24 28.29 -0.36 29.66
CA GLU A 24 27.27 0.57 30.24
C GLU A 24 26.02 -0.15 30.72
N LEU A 25 25.67 -1.30 30.14
CA LEU A 25 24.52 -2.13 30.55
C LEU A 25 24.73 -2.79 31.92
N LYS A 26 25.92 -2.70 32.52
CA LYS A 26 26.24 -3.18 33.88
C LYS A 26 25.81 -4.64 34.15
N GLY A 27 25.99 -5.52 33.16
CA GLY A 27 25.67 -6.94 33.26
C GLY A 27 24.31 -7.37 32.68
N ALA A 28 23.46 -6.44 32.22
CA ALA A 28 22.28 -6.82 31.47
C ALA A 28 22.68 -7.35 30.07
N ASP A 29 21.94 -8.36 29.56
CA ASP A 29 22.23 -8.91 28.25
C ASP A 29 21.89 -7.90 27.14
N TYR A 30 22.83 -7.71 26.21
CA TYR A 30 22.69 -6.77 25.11
C TYR A 30 21.51 -7.14 24.16
N ASN A 31 21.36 -8.44 23.86
CA ASN A 31 20.36 -8.87 22.91
C ASN A 31 18.95 -8.79 23.51
N GLU A 32 18.82 -9.17 24.78
CA GLU A 32 17.51 -9.10 25.47
C GLU A 32 17.09 -7.65 25.74
N THR A 33 18.04 -6.74 25.95
CA THR A 33 17.75 -5.34 26.33
C THR A 33 17.55 -4.42 25.15
N LEU A 34 18.34 -4.57 24.08
CA LEU A 34 18.44 -3.58 23.00
C LEU A 34 18.08 -4.10 21.61
N ILE A 35 18.03 -5.41 21.38
CA ILE A 35 17.62 -5.95 20.09
C ILE A 35 16.09 -6.07 20.04
N TRP A 36 15.49 -5.37 19.09
CA TRP A 36 14.07 -5.55 18.82
C TRP A 36 13.86 -6.62 17.74
N ASN A 37 13.05 -7.64 18.05
CA ASN A 37 12.67 -8.67 17.09
C ASN A 37 11.36 -8.24 16.44
N SER A 38 11.39 -7.94 15.13
CA SER A 38 10.21 -7.53 14.39
C SER A 38 9.32 -8.73 14.01
N PRO A 39 8.03 -8.48 13.64
CA PRO A 39 7.14 -9.52 13.11
C PRO A 39 7.65 -10.21 11.83
N GLU A 40 8.58 -9.57 11.12
CA GLU A 40 9.26 -10.08 9.94
C GLU A 40 10.45 -11.00 10.26
N ASP A 41 10.66 -11.31 11.55
CA ASP A 41 11.84 -12.06 12.02
C ASP A 41 13.16 -11.35 11.64
N ILE A 42 13.16 -10.01 11.72
CA ILE A 42 14.34 -9.17 11.57
C ILE A 42 14.78 -8.68 12.95
N LYS A 43 16.07 -8.89 13.25
CA LYS A 43 16.68 -8.40 14.49
C LYS A 43 17.18 -6.97 14.29
N VAL A 44 16.41 -6.00 14.76
CA VAL A 44 16.76 -4.58 14.67
C VAL A 44 17.75 -4.23 15.77
N LYS A 45 18.91 -3.71 15.38
CA LYS A 45 19.97 -3.28 16.29
C LYS A 45 19.69 -1.86 16.80
N PRO A 46 20.23 -1.47 17.97
CA PRO A 46 20.07 -0.11 18.49
C PRO A 46 20.85 0.94 17.69
N PHE A 47 21.82 0.53 16.87
CA PHE A 47 22.55 1.38 15.95
C PHE A 47 23.05 0.61 14.74
N TYR A 48 23.35 1.34 13.65
CA TYR A 48 23.92 0.84 12.40
C TYR A 48 25.15 1.69 12.07
N HIS A 49 26.25 1.04 11.66
CA HIS A 49 27.53 1.68 11.48
C HIS A 49 28.14 1.39 10.10
N ARG A 50 28.97 2.31 9.61
CA ARG A 50 29.57 2.25 8.28
C ARG A 50 30.38 0.96 8.02
N ASP A 51 31.10 0.43 9.03
CA ASP A 51 31.94 -0.77 8.87
C ASP A 51 31.13 -2.08 8.75
N GLU A 52 29.85 -2.04 9.06
CA GLU A 52 28.91 -3.15 8.83
C GLU A 52 28.10 -2.98 7.53
N PHE A 53 28.26 -1.83 6.87
CA PHE A 53 27.50 -1.49 5.68
C PHE A 53 28.29 -1.88 4.42
N THR A 54 27.79 -2.88 3.67
CA THR A 54 28.50 -3.45 2.53
C THR A 54 28.09 -2.83 1.20
N LYS A 55 26.80 -2.51 1.02
CA LYS A 55 26.27 -2.02 -0.24
C LYS A 55 24.92 -1.31 -0.04
N SER A 56 24.71 -0.18 -0.74
CA SER A 56 23.39 0.42 -0.88
C SER A 56 22.50 -0.43 -1.78
N ALA A 57 21.21 -0.44 -1.50
CA ALA A 57 20.22 -0.94 -2.44
C ALA A 57 20.15 0.04 -3.63
N ASP A 58 20.31 -0.50 -4.84
CA ASP A 58 20.16 0.30 -6.07
C ASP A 58 18.65 0.42 -6.38
N VAL A 59 18.02 1.44 -5.80
CA VAL A 59 16.58 1.69 -5.94
C VAL A 59 16.36 3.09 -6.49
N ASN A 60 15.80 3.17 -7.68
CA ASN A 60 15.41 4.44 -8.26
C ASN A 60 14.09 4.91 -7.61
N THR A 61 14.16 5.96 -6.80
CA THR A 61 13.00 6.62 -6.20
C THR A 61 12.83 8.03 -6.78
N LYS A 62 11.58 8.50 -6.87
CA LYS A 62 11.23 9.82 -7.41
C LYS A 62 10.34 10.58 -6.44
N ALA A 63 10.79 10.69 -5.18
CA ALA A 63 10.01 11.33 -4.12
C ALA A 63 9.62 12.78 -4.45
N SER A 64 10.39 13.50 -5.26
CA SER A 64 10.05 14.87 -5.68
C SER A 64 8.88 14.93 -6.69
N GLU A 65 8.53 13.82 -7.33
CA GLU A 65 7.53 13.74 -8.39
C GLU A 65 6.21 13.09 -7.93
N PHE A 66 6.06 12.78 -6.62
CA PHE A 66 4.86 12.10 -6.15
C PHE A 66 3.59 12.89 -6.45
N GLU A 67 2.55 12.19 -6.87
CA GLU A 67 1.24 12.75 -7.15
C GLU A 67 0.31 12.64 -5.94
N ILE A 68 -0.45 13.72 -5.69
CA ILE A 68 -1.57 13.73 -4.75
C ILE A 68 -2.79 13.19 -5.48
N CYS A 69 -3.21 11.96 -5.16
CA CYS A 69 -4.34 11.29 -5.78
C CYS A 69 -5.58 11.37 -4.89
N GLN A 70 -6.71 11.82 -5.45
CA GLN A 70 -7.99 11.84 -4.72
C GLN A 70 -8.89 10.70 -5.14
N ASN A 71 -9.43 9.97 -4.15
CA ASN A 71 -10.45 8.95 -4.38
C ASN A 71 -11.83 9.58 -4.60
N ILE A 72 -12.58 9.09 -5.58
CA ILE A 72 -13.96 9.49 -5.86
C ILE A 72 -14.78 8.25 -6.15
N PHE A 73 -15.75 7.95 -5.30
CA PHE A 73 -16.74 6.92 -5.54
C PHE A 73 -17.85 7.47 -6.45
N VAL A 74 -18.07 6.84 -7.61
CA VAL A 74 -19.02 7.33 -8.61
C VAL A 74 -20.39 6.70 -8.37
N PHE A 75 -21.20 7.37 -7.54
CA PHE A 75 -22.60 7.02 -7.32
C PHE A 75 -23.53 7.93 -8.14
N ASP A 76 -23.27 9.24 -8.09
CA ASP A 76 -23.98 10.28 -8.86
C ASP A 76 -22.96 11.00 -9.75
N ILE A 77 -23.26 11.04 -11.06
CA ILE A 77 -22.29 11.57 -12.03
C ILE A 77 -22.06 13.07 -11.83
N GLU A 78 -23.13 13.85 -11.60
CA GLU A 78 -23.03 15.32 -11.49
C GLU A 78 -22.23 15.72 -10.25
N LYS A 79 -22.53 15.10 -9.09
CA LYS A 79 -21.79 15.30 -7.86
C LYS A 79 -20.32 14.82 -7.99
N SER A 80 -20.08 13.70 -8.67
CA SER A 80 -18.72 13.19 -8.89
C SER A 80 -17.92 14.14 -9.79
N VAL A 81 -18.52 14.75 -10.79
CA VAL A 81 -17.89 15.78 -11.65
C VAL A 81 -17.56 17.04 -10.85
N GLU A 82 -18.51 17.56 -10.07
CA GLU A 82 -18.30 18.74 -9.20
C GLU A 82 -17.16 18.49 -8.24
N ARG A 83 -17.14 17.32 -7.60
CA ARG A 83 -16.11 16.91 -6.66
C ARG A 83 -14.74 16.77 -7.33
N ALA A 84 -14.67 16.19 -8.52
CA ALA A 84 -13.44 16.08 -9.29
C ALA A 84 -12.88 17.45 -9.70
N LEU A 85 -13.74 18.37 -10.15
CA LEU A 85 -13.36 19.73 -10.50
C LEU A 85 -12.84 20.51 -9.27
N ASP A 86 -13.55 20.44 -8.15
CA ASP A 86 -13.11 21.06 -6.90
C ASP A 86 -11.75 20.51 -6.43
N THR A 87 -11.60 19.19 -6.47
CA THR A 87 -10.38 18.48 -6.08
C THR A 87 -9.18 18.91 -6.90
N LEU A 88 -9.29 18.93 -8.24
CA LEU A 88 -8.20 19.36 -9.13
C LEU A 88 -7.88 20.85 -8.93
N SER A 89 -8.91 21.69 -8.73
CA SER A 89 -8.71 23.13 -8.50
C SER A 89 -8.02 23.43 -7.16
N ARG A 90 -8.06 22.49 -6.21
CA ARG A 90 -7.50 22.60 -4.86
C ARG A 90 -6.22 21.77 -4.65
N GLY A 91 -5.52 21.43 -5.72
CA GLY A 91 -4.15 20.92 -5.68
C GLY A 91 -4.00 19.41 -5.62
N ALA A 92 -5.01 18.62 -5.99
CA ALA A 92 -4.76 17.23 -6.35
C ALA A 92 -4.14 17.15 -7.75
N ASP A 93 -3.17 16.26 -7.92
CA ASP A 93 -2.46 16.04 -9.19
C ASP A 93 -3.18 14.97 -10.02
N SER A 94 -3.91 14.05 -9.40
CA SER A 94 -4.55 12.91 -10.05
C SER A 94 -5.85 12.50 -9.38
N LEU A 95 -6.66 11.71 -10.11
CA LEU A 95 -7.99 11.25 -9.67
C LEU A 95 -8.06 9.72 -9.73
N ARG A 96 -8.71 9.10 -8.73
CA ARG A 96 -9.03 7.67 -8.74
C ARG A 96 -10.53 7.45 -8.61
N PHE A 97 -11.18 7.07 -9.72
CA PHE A 97 -12.60 6.75 -9.75
C PHE A 97 -12.87 5.30 -9.41
N THR A 98 -13.79 5.06 -8.48
CA THR A 98 -14.36 3.72 -8.23
C THR A 98 -15.73 3.64 -8.90
N ILE A 99 -15.90 2.70 -9.83
CA ILE A 99 -17.10 2.52 -10.65
C ILE A 99 -17.64 1.11 -10.41
N GLU A 100 -18.91 1.01 -9.98
CA GLU A 100 -19.54 -0.27 -9.63
C GLU A 100 -20.20 -0.99 -10.81
N SER A 101 -20.59 -0.26 -11.86
CA SER A 101 -21.35 -0.80 -13.01
C SER A 101 -20.93 -0.15 -14.32
N ASP A 102 -20.91 -0.93 -15.41
CA ASP A 102 -20.70 -0.45 -16.78
C ASP A 102 -21.92 0.32 -17.37
N THR A 103 -22.98 0.46 -16.59
CA THR A 103 -24.14 1.30 -16.93
C THR A 103 -23.90 2.80 -16.70
N ILE A 104 -22.83 3.16 -15.99
CA ILE A 104 -22.44 4.55 -15.75
C ILE A 104 -22.10 5.24 -17.08
N ASP A 105 -22.66 6.44 -17.32
CA ASP A 105 -22.30 7.25 -18.48
C ASP A 105 -20.93 7.94 -18.26
N VAL A 106 -19.85 7.21 -18.62
CA VAL A 106 -18.50 7.72 -18.43
C VAL A 106 -18.17 8.90 -19.35
N ALA A 107 -18.88 9.07 -20.47
CA ALA A 107 -18.70 10.25 -21.31
C ALA A 107 -19.12 11.50 -20.55
N LYS A 108 -20.30 11.46 -19.92
CA LYS A 108 -20.81 12.56 -19.08
C LYS A 108 -19.91 12.82 -17.87
N LEU A 109 -19.33 11.76 -17.25
CA LEU A 109 -18.40 11.87 -16.12
C LEU A 109 -17.12 12.61 -16.53
N LEU A 110 -16.54 12.29 -17.68
CA LEU A 110 -15.22 12.78 -18.07
C LEU A 110 -15.27 14.06 -18.93
N GLU A 111 -16.40 14.39 -19.54
CA GLU A 111 -16.53 15.48 -20.53
C GLU A 111 -16.00 16.83 -20.02
N LYS A 112 -16.42 17.23 -18.84
CA LYS A 112 -16.13 18.56 -18.27
C LYS A 112 -14.79 18.64 -17.54
N LEU A 113 -14.10 17.51 -17.30
CA LEU A 113 -12.89 17.49 -16.52
C LEU A 113 -11.66 17.96 -17.33
N PRO A 114 -10.80 18.86 -16.79
CA PRO A 114 -9.56 19.30 -17.42
C PRO A 114 -8.47 18.25 -17.18
N LEU A 115 -8.40 17.22 -18.02
CA LEU A 115 -7.55 16.04 -17.80
C LEU A 115 -6.25 16.04 -18.61
N GLU A 116 -5.88 17.13 -19.28
CA GLU A 116 -4.61 17.19 -20.02
C GLU A 116 -3.42 17.00 -19.07
N ASN A 117 -2.62 15.95 -19.30
CA ASN A 117 -1.52 15.50 -18.45
C ASN A 117 -1.90 15.10 -17.01
N VAL A 118 -3.18 14.88 -16.73
CA VAL A 118 -3.66 14.39 -15.44
C VAL A 118 -3.71 12.87 -15.46
N ALA A 119 -3.16 12.23 -14.44
CA ALA A 119 -3.30 10.79 -14.25
C ALA A 119 -4.70 10.45 -13.70
N VAL A 120 -5.34 9.48 -14.36
CA VAL A 120 -6.68 9.02 -13.98
C VAL A 120 -6.65 7.51 -13.77
N TYR A 121 -6.94 7.12 -12.53
CA TYR A 121 -7.02 5.73 -12.11
C TYR A 121 -8.47 5.28 -12.05
N PHE A 122 -8.73 4.03 -12.46
CA PHE A 122 -10.07 3.44 -12.39
C PHE A 122 -10.03 2.13 -11.61
N ASN A 123 -10.87 2.02 -10.60
CA ASN A 123 -11.16 0.77 -9.91
C ASN A 123 -12.55 0.30 -10.33
N PHE A 124 -12.66 -0.91 -10.87
CA PHE A 124 -13.92 -1.47 -11.32
C PHE A 124 -14.32 -2.68 -10.45
N ASN A 125 -15.61 -2.74 -10.08
CA ASN A 125 -16.21 -3.93 -9.48
C ASN A 125 -16.75 -4.92 -10.53
N PHE A 126 -16.43 -4.68 -11.80
CA PHE A 126 -16.82 -5.48 -12.97
C PHE A 126 -15.67 -5.50 -13.99
N PHE A 127 -15.78 -6.35 -15.01
CA PHE A 127 -14.83 -6.37 -16.11
C PHE A 127 -15.56 -6.29 -17.46
N SER A 128 -15.47 -5.17 -18.13
CA SER A 128 -16.07 -4.91 -19.45
C SER A 128 -15.06 -4.29 -20.40
N ILE A 129 -14.67 -5.04 -21.45
CA ILE A 129 -13.68 -4.60 -22.45
C ILE A 129 -14.17 -3.36 -23.19
N ASP A 130 -15.45 -3.36 -23.59
CA ASP A 130 -16.02 -2.25 -24.37
C ASP A 130 -16.11 -0.98 -23.53
N PHE A 131 -16.40 -1.12 -22.23
CA PHE A 131 -16.42 0.01 -21.30
C PHE A 131 -15.03 0.63 -21.13
N VAL A 132 -14.00 -0.18 -20.94
CA VAL A 132 -12.60 0.29 -20.84
C VAL A 132 -12.17 0.97 -22.13
N LYS A 133 -12.43 0.39 -23.29
CA LYS A 133 -12.13 1.01 -24.60
C LYS A 133 -12.85 2.35 -24.80
N LYS A 134 -14.11 2.45 -24.35
CA LYS A 134 -14.88 3.71 -24.40
C LYS A 134 -14.21 4.80 -23.55
N ILE A 135 -13.79 4.47 -22.33
CA ILE A 135 -13.05 5.38 -21.47
C ILE A 135 -11.75 5.81 -22.13
N ASP A 136 -10.96 4.85 -22.61
CA ASP A 136 -9.66 5.12 -23.22
C ASP A 136 -9.76 6.07 -24.41
N ALA A 137 -10.73 5.86 -25.29
CA ALA A 137 -10.97 6.75 -26.43
C ALA A 137 -11.29 8.21 -26.02
N ILE A 138 -11.89 8.43 -24.86
CA ILE A 138 -12.17 9.76 -24.31
C ILE A 138 -10.87 10.35 -23.72
N LEU A 139 -10.15 9.57 -22.92
CA LEU A 139 -8.94 10.03 -22.23
C LEU A 139 -7.80 10.35 -23.21
N GLN A 140 -7.62 9.55 -24.27
CA GLN A 140 -6.65 9.81 -25.32
C GLN A 140 -6.93 11.17 -26.03
N LYS A 141 -8.20 11.49 -26.31
CA LYS A 141 -8.57 12.81 -26.86
C LYS A 141 -8.27 13.96 -25.92
N LYS A 142 -8.33 13.71 -24.61
CA LYS A 142 -8.00 14.68 -23.56
C LYS A 142 -6.52 14.71 -23.19
N LYS A 143 -5.70 13.83 -23.78
CA LYS A 143 -4.28 13.64 -23.46
C LYS A 143 -4.03 13.32 -21.96
N ALA A 144 -4.94 12.60 -21.33
CA ALA A 144 -4.82 12.14 -19.96
C ALA A 144 -3.96 10.86 -19.89
N VAL A 145 -3.33 10.62 -18.76
CA VAL A 145 -2.63 9.36 -18.47
C VAL A 145 -3.62 8.38 -17.81
N ALA A 146 -3.80 7.20 -18.40
CA ALA A 146 -4.84 6.26 -17.96
C ALA A 146 -4.27 5.01 -17.26
N TYR A 147 -4.82 4.69 -16.09
CA TYR A 147 -4.53 3.50 -15.29
C TYR A 147 -5.84 2.76 -14.98
N TYR A 148 -6.03 1.58 -15.57
CA TYR A 148 -7.33 0.86 -15.46
C TYR A 148 -7.40 -0.10 -14.29
N ASN A 149 -6.33 -0.32 -13.56
CA ASN A 149 -6.25 -1.13 -12.35
C ASN A 149 -7.06 -2.46 -12.42
N LEU A 150 -6.97 -3.16 -13.56
CA LEU A 150 -7.64 -4.43 -13.72
C LEU A 150 -6.82 -5.54 -13.06
N ASP A 151 -7.40 -6.17 -12.05
CA ASP A 151 -6.78 -7.22 -11.25
C ASP A 151 -7.74 -8.41 -11.02
N PRO A 152 -7.91 -9.30 -12.01
CA PRO A 152 -8.75 -10.48 -11.86
C PRO A 152 -8.29 -11.43 -10.75
N ILE A 153 -7.00 -11.57 -10.51
CA ILE A 153 -6.47 -12.42 -9.43
C ILE A 153 -6.80 -11.79 -8.06
N GLY A 154 -6.62 -10.47 -7.92
CA GLY A 154 -7.03 -9.73 -6.73
C GLY A 154 -8.54 -9.81 -6.49
N GLN A 155 -9.35 -9.76 -7.55
CA GLN A 155 -10.80 -9.98 -7.46
C GLN A 155 -11.10 -11.40 -6.93
N LEU A 156 -10.47 -12.43 -7.47
CA LEU A 156 -10.63 -13.80 -6.96
C LEU A 156 -10.23 -13.89 -5.48
N ALA A 157 -9.12 -13.30 -5.11
CA ALA A 157 -8.62 -13.32 -3.73
C ALA A 157 -9.57 -12.62 -2.74
N ARG A 158 -10.16 -11.46 -3.14
CA ARG A 158 -11.04 -10.64 -2.31
C ARG A 158 -12.47 -11.15 -2.26
N ASP A 159 -13.03 -11.51 -3.42
CA ASP A 159 -14.43 -11.93 -3.55
C ASP A 159 -14.62 -13.44 -3.42
N GLY A 160 -13.60 -14.23 -3.69
CA GLY A 160 -13.68 -15.67 -3.82
C GLY A 160 -14.18 -16.15 -5.19
N ASN A 161 -14.48 -15.25 -6.11
CA ASN A 161 -14.92 -15.50 -7.49
C ASN A 161 -14.19 -14.59 -8.47
N TRP A 162 -14.02 -15.07 -9.71
CA TRP A 162 -13.54 -14.27 -10.81
C TRP A 162 -14.59 -13.22 -11.23
N PHE A 163 -14.17 -12.19 -11.99
CA PHE A 163 -15.09 -11.28 -12.66
C PHE A 163 -16.00 -12.01 -13.64
N THR A 164 -15.46 -13.02 -14.34
CA THR A 164 -16.21 -13.89 -15.26
C THR A 164 -16.19 -15.33 -14.75
N THR A 165 -17.09 -16.17 -15.23
CA THR A 165 -17.24 -17.55 -14.75
C THR A 165 -16.05 -18.49 -15.02
N LYS A 166 -15.10 -18.07 -15.89
CA LYS A 166 -13.91 -18.86 -16.27
C LYS A 166 -12.65 -18.02 -16.10
N ASP A 167 -11.63 -18.59 -15.47
CA ASP A 167 -10.32 -17.98 -15.28
C ASP A 167 -9.67 -17.56 -16.61
N LYS A 168 -9.67 -18.44 -17.61
CA LYS A 168 -9.10 -18.16 -18.93
C LYS A 168 -9.68 -16.89 -19.58
N ASN A 169 -10.99 -16.67 -19.47
CA ASN A 169 -11.63 -15.51 -20.08
C ASN A 169 -11.12 -14.19 -19.47
N ASN A 170 -10.74 -14.17 -18.20
CA ASN A 170 -10.19 -12.99 -17.55
C ASN A 170 -8.81 -12.61 -18.13
N PHE A 171 -7.92 -13.60 -18.34
CA PHE A 171 -6.59 -13.36 -18.91
C PHE A 171 -6.65 -13.05 -20.41
N ASP A 172 -7.51 -13.76 -21.18
CA ASP A 172 -7.76 -13.47 -22.60
C ASP A 172 -8.26 -12.02 -22.78
N SER A 173 -9.14 -11.54 -21.89
CA SER A 173 -9.65 -10.17 -21.90
C SER A 173 -8.56 -9.14 -21.56
N LEU A 174 -7.70 -9.42 -20.58
CA LEU A 174 -6.56 -8.55 -20.27
C LEU A 174 -5.59 -8.46 -21.47
N ASN A 175 -5.26 -9.61 -22.07
CA ASN A 175 -4.38 -9.65 -23.24
C ASN A 175 -4.96 -8.88 -24.43
N LEU A 176 -6.27 -9.02 -24.67
CA LEU A 176 -6.96 -8.26 -25.70
C LEU A 176 -6.89 -6.75 -25.44
N LEU A 177 -7.10 -6.31 -24.20
CA LEU A 177 -7.02 -4.89 -23.84
C LEU A 177 -5.58 -4.37 -23.98
N SER A 178 -4.58 -5.09 -23.47
CA SER A 178 -3.17 -4.69 -23.55
C SER A 178 -2.72 -4.50 -25.01
N THR A 179 -3.29 -5.28 -25.94
CA THR A 179 -3.02 -5.14 -27.37
C THR A 179 -3.83 -3.98 -28.00
N ALA A 180 -5.08 -3.79 -27.56
CA ALA A 180 -6.00 -2.82 -28.18
C ALA A 180 -5.71 -1.36 -27.76
N ILE A 181 -5.21 -1.14 -26.54
CA ILE A 181 -4.91 0.19 -25.98
C ILE A 181 -3.49 0.21 -25.37
N PRO A 182 -2.45 0.09 -26.21
CA PRO A 182 -1.07 -0.12 -25.77
C PRO A 182 -0.43 1.06 -25.04
N ASN A 183 -1.07 2.24 -25.06
CA ASN A 183 -0.57 3.46 -24.43
C ASN A 183 -1.11 3.66 -23.01
N SER A 184 -1.93 2.75 -22.52
CA SER A 184 -2.57 2.84 -21.20
C SER A 184 -2.15 1.68 -20.32
N SER A 185 -1.96 1.93 -19.04
CA SER A 185 -1.70 0.88 -18.05
C SER A 185 -2.99 0.12 -17.72
N ILE A 186 -2.98 -1.18 -17.99
CA ILE A 186 -4.18 -2.04 -17.88
C ILE A 186 -4.14 -2.85 -16.59
N ILE A 187 -2.98 -3.44 -16.30
CA ILE A 187 -2.82 -4.46 -15.27
C ILE A 187 -2.45 -3.82 -13.95
N SER A 188 -3.07 -4.30 -12.89
CA SER A 188 -2.66 -3.96 -11.54
C SER A 188 -2.52 -5.19 -10.65
N VAL A 189 -1.83 -5.00 -9.53
CA VAL A 189 -1.78 -5.92 -8.38
C VAL A 189 -2.25 -5.16 -7.17
N ASP A 190 -3.41 -5.53 -6.61
CA ASP A 190 -3.91 -4.94 -5.38
C ASP A 190 -3.33 -5.63 -4.14
N ALA A 191 -2.12 -5.20 -3.77
CA ALA A 191 -1.43 -5.68 -2.58
C ALA A 191 -1.99 -5.08 -1.27
N THR A 192 -2.89 -4.08 -1.35
CA THR A 192 -3.55 -3.51 -0.15
C THR A 192 -4.34 -4.56 0.60
N LEU A 193 -4.92 -5.52 -0.12
CA LEU A 193 -5.66 -6.65 0.43
C LEU A 193 -4.82 -7.44 1.44
N TYR A 194 -3.56 -7.74 1.10
CA TYR A 194 -2.71 -8.57 1.95
C TYR A 194 -2.41 -7.89 3.28
N GLN A 195 -2.04 -6.61 3.25
CA GLN A 195 -1.78 -5.84 4.48
C GLN A 195 -3.05 -5.64 5.32
N ASN A 196 -4.15 -5.23 4.70
CA ASN A 196 -5.41 -5.01 5.41
C ASN A 196 -5.99 -6.31 6.00
N ALA A 197 -5.59 -7.47 5.47
CA ALA A 197 -5.93 -8.78 6.03
C ALA A 197 -4.95 -9.27 7.10
N GLY A 198 -3.82 -8.58 7.33
CA GLY A 198 -2.85 -8.87 8.39
C GLY A 198 -1.62 -9.68 7.96
N ALA A 199 -1.28 -9.67 6.67
CA ALA A 199 0.01 -10.17 6.22
C ALA A 199 1.16 -9.31 6.77
N ASN A 200 2.25 -9.92 7.24
CA ASN A 200 3.47 -9.17 7.58
C ASN A 200 4.18 -8.68 6.30
N MET A 201 5.17 -7.79 6.44
CA MET A 201 5.77 -7.13 5.27
C MET A 201 6.48 -8.09 4.32
N VAL A 202 7.10 -9.15 4.83
CA VAL A 202 7.71 -10.19 3.99
C VAL A 202 6.66 -10.92 3.16
N GLN A 203 5.52 -11.26 3.76
CA GLN A 203 4.38 -11.86 3.05
C GLN A 203 3.79 -10.89 2.02
N GLN A 204 3.59 -9.62 2.39
CA GLN A 204 3.09 -8.60 1.46
C GLN A 204 3.98 -8.52 0.21
N LEU A 205 5.29 -8.41 0.38
CA LEU A 205 6.25 -8.35 -0.72
C LEU A 205 6.22 -9.63 -1.58
N ALA A 206 6.34 -10.80 -0.96
CA ALA A 206 6.40 -12.08 -1.66
C ALA A 206 5.10 -12.38 -2.42
N TYR A 207 3.94 -12.11 -1.81
CA TYR A 207 2.64 -12.33 -2.46
C TYR A 207 2.40 -11.34 -3.60
N THR A 208 2.82 -10.09 -3.45
CA THR A 208 2.77 -9.08 -4.52
C THR A 208 3.59 -9.52 -5.73
N LEU A 209 4.82 -10.01 -5.50
CA LEU A 209 5.68 -10.50 -6.57
C LEU A 209 5.11 -11.75 -7.25
N ALA A 210 4.66 -12.73 -6.47
CA ALA A 210 4.08 -13.96 -6.99
C ALA A 210 2.78 -13.69 -7.76
N HIS A 211 1.98 -12.72 -7.29
CA HIS A 211 0.79 -12.25 -7.99
C HIS A 211 1.14 -11.58 -9.33
N ALA A 212 2.12 -10.67 -9.34
CA ALA A 212 2.62 -10.05 -10.58
C ALA A 212 3.21 -11.09 -11.54
N ASN A 213 3.94 -12.09 -11.00
CA ASN A 213 4.52 -13.18 -11.76
C ASN A 213 3.47 -14.02 -12.51
N GLU A 214 2.26 -14.19 -11.94
CA GLU A 214 1.15 -14.84 -12.63
C GLU A 214 0.71 -14.06 -13.88
N TYR A 215 0.76 -12.73 -13.86
CA TYR A 215 0.48 -11.90 -15.03
C TYR A 215 1.60 -11.99 -16.06
N PHE A 216 2.87 -11.92 -15.66
CA PHE A 216 4.00 -12.08 -16.58
C PHE A 216 3.96 -13.43 -17.32
N ASN A 217 3.56 -14.49 -16.64
CA ASN A 217 3.44 -15.83 -17.23
C ASN A 217 2.28 -15.96 -18.23
N ARG A 218 1.23 -15.13 -18.15
CA ARG A 218 -0.03 -15.29 -18.89
C ARG A 218 -0.30 -14.19 -19.91
N ILE A 219 0.32 -13.04 -19.75
CA ILE A 219 0.11 -11.90 -20.65
C ILE A 219 1.40 -11.69 -21.46
N PRO A 220 1.43 -12.08 -22.75
CA PRO A 220 2.65 -12.06 -23.56
C PRO A 220 3.19 -10.66 -23.83
N VAL A 221 2.32 -9.64 -23.84
CA VAL A 221 2.71 -8.27 -24.16
C VAL A 221 2.20 -7.34 -23.06
N ILE A 222 3.12 -6.83 -22.27
CA ILE A 222 2.88 -5.79 -21.26
C ILE A 222 3.76 -4.61 -21.66
N SER A 223 3.16 -3.55 -22.21
CA SER A 223 3.87 -2.39 -22.78
C SER A 223 3.92 -1.20 -21.84
N GLN A 224 3.09 -1.20 -20.79
CA GLN A 224 3.00 -0.09 -19.83
C GLN A 224 3.28 -0.60 -18.40
N PRO A 225 3.67 0.28 -17.48
CA PRO A 225 3.91 -0.10 -16.09
C PRO A 225 2.73 -0.87 -15.47
N ILE A 226 3.03 -1.89 -14.68
CA ILE A 226 2.02 -2.53 -13.82
C ILE A 226 1.80 -1.64 -12.61
N VAL A 227 0.55 -1.28 -12.33
CA VAL A 227 0.21 -0.57 -11.10
C VAL A 227 0.22 -1.54 -9.93
N ILE A 228 0.99 -1.24 -8.91
CA ILE A 228 0.93 -1.96 -7.64
C ILE A 228 0.28 -1.04 -6.60
N ALA A 229 -0.95 -1.37 -6.23
CA ALA A 229 -1.63 -0.70 -5.14
C ALA A 229 -1.11 -1.27 -3.81
N VAL A 230 -0.49 -0.42 -2.98
CA VAL A 230 0.16 -0.80 -1.72
C VAL A 230 -0.47 -0.06 -0.55
N ALA A 231 -0.74 -0.76 0.54
CA ALA A 231 -1.07 -0.11 1.80
C ALA A 231 0.20 0.13 2.64
N VAL A 232 0.22 1.20 3.44
CA VAL A 232 1.31 1.53 4.37
C VAL A 232 0.74 1.72 5.78
N GLY A 233 1.45 1.17 6.77
CA GLY A 233 1.07 1.20 8.17
C GLY A 233 1.98 2.08 9.03
N THR A 234 1.96 1.84 10.34
CA THR A 234 2.59 2.69 11.35
C THR A 234 4.09 2.48 11.52
N ASN A 235 4.65 1.36 11.07
CA ASN A 235 6.09 1.09 11.24
C ASN A 235 6.91 1.88 10.21
N TYR A 236 7.13 3.14 10.51
CA TYR A 236 7.63 4.18 9.61
C TYR A 236 8.86 3.77 8.77
N PHE A 237 9.92 3.30 9.41
CA PHE A 237 11.16 2.95 8.72
C PHE A 237 11.05 1.63 7.94
N PHE A 238 10.27 0.69 8.45
CA PHE A 238 9.98 -0.55 7.75
C PHE A 238 9.10 -0.31 6.51
N GLU A 239 8.15 0.62 6.56
CA GLU A 239 7.33 0.98 5.41
C GLU A 239 8.15 1.64 4.29
N ILE A 240 9.09 2.52 4.65
CA ILE A 240 10.07 3.08 3.69
C ILE A 240 10.87 1.95 3.05
N ALA A 241 11.43 1.05 3.85
CA ALA A 241 12.22 -0.07 3.38
C ALA A 241 11.40 -1.06 2.55
N LYS A 242 10.12 -1.29 2.89
CA LYS A 242 9.20 -2.16 2.14
C LYS A 242 8.98 -1.66 0.72
N LEU A 243 8.68 -0.36 0.54
CA LEU A 243 8.45 0.21 -0.80
C LEU A 243 9.72 0.15 -1.65
N ARG A 244 10.87 0.44 -1.06
CA ARG A 244 12.19 0.31 -1.72
C ARG A 244 12.48 -1.14 -2.11
N ALA A 245 12.26 -2.09 -1.19
CA ALA A 245 12.43 -3.52 -1.45
C ALA A 245 11.48 -4.02 -2.55
N LEU A 246 10.24 -3.52 -2.60
CA LEU A 246 9.27 -3.87 -3.63
C LEU A 246 9.75 -3.46 -5.02
N ARG A 247 10.24 -2.22 -5.22
CA ARG A 247 10.81 -1.78 -6.50
C ARG A 247 11.99 -2.64 -6.92
N LEU A 248 12.94 -2.87 -6.00
CA LEU A 248 14.10 -3.72 -6.26
C LEU A 248 13.69 -5.12 -6.75
N LEU A 249 12.78 -5.75 -6.02
CA LEU A 249 12.34 -7.12 -6.31
C LEU A 249 11.49 -7.20 -7.58
N PHE A 250 10.60 -6.21 -7.81
CA PHE A 250 9.81 -6.15 -9.03
C PHE A 250 10.69 -6.06 -10.27
N ASN A 251 11.70 -5.18 -10.26
CA ASN A 251 12.63 -5.03 -11.36
C ASN A 251 13.43 -6.33 -11.61
N LEU A 252 13.84 -7.04 -10.55
CA LEU A 252 14.51 -8.33 -10.69
C LEU A 252 13.61 -9.36 -11.40
N VAL A 253 12.34 -9.46 -10.99
CA VAL A 253 11.40 -10.41 -11.60
C VAL A 253 11.05 -10.00 -13.04
N ALA A 254 10.75 -8.71 -13.29
CA ALA A 254 10.40 -8.23 -14.64
C ALA A 254 11.53 -8.47 -15.65
N ASN A 255 12.79 -8.30 -15.23
CA ASN A 255 13.97 -8.53 -16.09
C ASN A 255 14.11 -10.00 -16.52
N GLU A 256 13.69 -10.98 -15.70
CA GLU A 256 13.69 -12.40 -16.08
C GLU A 256 12.74 -12.69 -17.27
N TYR A 257 11.72 -11.84 -17.46
CA TYR A 257 10.79 -11.90 -18.60
C TYR A 257 11.20 -10.99 -19.76
N ASN A 258 12.40 -10.38 -19.72
CA ASN A 258 12.87 -9.38 -20.67
C ASN A 258 11.93 -8.15 -20.77
N HIS A 259 11.18 -7.87 -19.71
CA HIS A 259 10.39 -6.66 -19.60
C HIS A 259 11.24 -5.57 -18.93
N ASN A 260 11.56 -4.52 -19.68
CA ASN A 260 12.17 -3.31 -19.12
C ASN A 260 11.06 -2.40 -18.59
N LEU A 261 10.31 -2.91 -17.61
CA LEU A 261 9.16 -2.23 -17.02
C LEU A 261 9.45 -1.89 -15.55
N GLU A 262 9.19 -0.65 -15.20
CA GLU A 262 9.10 -0.24 -13.79
C GLU A 262 7.68 -0.48 -13.27
N CYS A 263 7.53 -0.75 -11.97
CA CYS A 263 6.22 -0.73 -11.34
C CYS A 263 5.81 0.71 -11.03
N HIS A 264 4.50 0.97 -11.12
CA HIS A 264 3.91 2.22 -10.67
C HIS A 264 3.24 2.00 -9.29
N LEU A 265 3.78 2.62 -8.24
CA LEU A 265 3.31 2.44 -6.88
C LEU A 265 2.21 3.46 -6.53
N LEU A 266 0.96 2.98 -6.50
CA LEU A 266 -0.17 3.72 -5.97
C LEU A 266 -0.36 3.37 -4.50
N VAL A 267 0.03 4.27 -3.61
CA VAL A 267 0.09 4.00 -2.17
C VAL A 267 -1.06 4.65 -1.43
N SER A 268 -1.59 3.95 -0.43
CA SER A 268 -2.59 4.49 0.49
C SER A 268 -2.33 4.03 1.93
N PRO A 269 -2.74 4.82 2.93
CA PRO A 269 -2.73 4.36 4.32
C PRO A 269 -3.53 3.07 4.51
N THR A 270 -3.05 2.17 5.37
CA THR A 270 -3.76 0.93 5.71
C THR A 270 -5.05 1.25 6.48
N LYS A 271 -6.07 0.41 6.29
CA LYS A 271 -7.29 0.44 7.10
C LYS A 271 -7.11 -0.30 8.43
N ARG A 272 -6.13 -1.22 8.52
CA ARG A 272 -5.98 -2.17 9.62
C ARG A 272 -5.80 -1.53 10.99
N ASN A 273 -5.09 -0.38 11.07
CA ASN A 273 -4.81 0.36 12.29
C ASN A 273 -5.73 1.58 12.50
N LYS A 274 -6.75 1.76 11.67
CA LYS A 274 -7.69 2.87 11.83
C LYS A 274 -8.74 2.52 12.89
N THR A 275 -9.17 3.53 13.63
CA THR A 275 -10.05 3.38 14.78
C THR A 275 -11.34 4.17 14.61
N LEU A 276 -12.42 3.63 15.18
CA LEU A 276 -13.73 4.26 15.20
C LEU A 276 -13.81 5.31 16.30
N TYR A 277 -13.31 4.98 17.51
CA TYR A 277 -13.22 5.90 18.63
C TYR A 277 -11.91 6.69 18.56
N ASP A 278 -11.93 7.90 19.11
CA ASP A 278 -10.82 8.87 19.03
C ASP A 278 -10.32 9.01 17.57
N TYR A 279 -11.27 9.09 16.66
CA TYR A 279 -11.07 9.05 15.22
C TYR A 279 -10.14 10.16 14.69
N ASN A 280 -10.02 11.28 15.42
CA ASN A 280 -9.09 12.35 15.06
C ASN A 280 -7.62 11.88 15.04
N VAL A 281 -7.27 10.87 15.83
CA VAL A 281 -5.92 10.27 15.81
C VAL A 281 -5.63 9.59 14.47
N ASN A 282 -6.65 9.20 13.70
CA ASN A 282 -6.45 8.68 12.34
C ASN A 282 -5.77 9.71 11.42
N MET A 283 -6.00 11.03 11.61
CA MET A 283 -5.29 12.08 10.85
C MET A 283 -3.79 12.04 11.11
N LEU A 284 -3.39 11.82 12.38
CA LEU A 284 -1.97 11.74 12.76
C LEU A 284 -1.33 10.47 12.16
N ARG A 285 -2.04 9.33 12.22
CA ARG A 285 -1.58 8.06 11.63
C ARG A 285 -1.38 8.19 10.13
N THR A 286 -2.39 8.70 9.41
CA THR A 286 -2.30 8.85 7.95
C THR A 286 -1.22 9.83 7.52
N THR A 287 -0.93 10.88 8.31
CA THR A 287 0.17 11.80 8.00
C THR A 287 1.52 11.08 8.01
N THR A 288 1.84 10.34 9.08
CA THR A 288 3.11 9.61 9.17
C THR A 288 3.23 8.48 8.16
N GLU A 289 2.12 7.81 7.83
CA GLU A 289 2.05 6.79 6.79
C GLU A 289 2.32 7.39 5.40
N CYS A 290 1.72 8.55 5.09
CA CYS A 290 1.99 9.28 3.85
C CYS A 290 3.45 9.77 3.76
N MET A 291 4.05 10.23 4.88
CA MET A 291 5.47 10.57 4.93
C MET A 291 6.34 9.36 4.56
N ALA A 292 6.05 8.18 5.14
CA ALA A 292 6.78 6.96 4.80
C ALA A 292 6.60 6.57 3.32
N ALA A 293 5.40 6.75 2.77
CA ALA A 293 5.10 6.50 1.36
C ALA A 293 5.94 7.39 0.43
N ILE A 294 6.01 8.70 0.69
CA ILE A 294 6.80 9.63 -0.13
C ILE A 294 8.29 9.25 -0.09
N ILE A 295 8.86 9.09 1.11
CA ILE A 295 10.29 8.77 1.28
C ILE A 295 10.62 7.39 0.71
N GLY A 296 9.70 6.44 0.79
CA GLY A 296 9.83 5.10 0.20
C GLY A 296 9.70 5.07 -1.31
N GLY A 297 9.35 6.19 -1.95
CA GLY A 297 9.28 6.35 -3.41
C GLY A 297 7.94 5.93 -4.02
N ALA A 298 6.82 6.27 -3.39
CA ALA A 298 5.50 6.18 -4.01
C ALA A 298 5.41 7.09 -5.24
N ASP A 299 4.77 6.64 -6.33
CA ASP A 299 4.51 7.47 -7.51
C ASP A 299 3.24 8.31 -7.31
N ALA A 300 2.18 7.72 -6.73
CA ALA A 300 0.98 8.43 -6.36
C ALA A 300 0.51 8.02 -4.96
N ILE A 301 -0.05 8.96 -4.21
CA ILE A 301 -0.55 8.72 -2.86
C ILE A 301 -2.02 9.12 -2.77
N ALA A 302 -2.85 8.12 -2.50
CA ALA A 302 -4.28 8.30 -2.25
C ALA A 302 -4.54 8.23 -0.75
N ASN A 303 -4.45 9.38 -0.07
CA ASN A 303 -4.65 9.43 1.37
C ASN A 303 -6.07 8.98 1.76
N LEU A 304 -6.19 8.41 2.95
CA LEU A 304 -7.44 7.94 3.51
C LEU A 304 -8.05 9.04 4.40
N PRO A 305 -9.29 9.49 4.16
CA PRO A 305 -9.98 10.37 5.10
C PRO A 305 -10.08 9.76 6.49
N TYR A 306 -9.91 10.57 7.52
CA TYR A 306 -9.88 10.12 8.92
C TYR A 306 -11.17 9.43 9.37
N ASP A 307 -12.27 9.79 8.76
CA ASP A 307 -13.63 9.33 9.04
C ASP A 307 -14.17 8.26 8.04
N SER A 308 -13.34 7.84 7.10
CA SER A 308 -13.72 6.90 6.03
C SER A 308 -14.22 5.52 6.49
N LEU A 309 -14.07 5.19 7.79
CA LEU A 309 -14.59 3.95 8.36
C LEU A 309 -16.09 4.00 8.61
N TYR A 310 -16.62 5.16 8.95
CA TYR A 310 -17.97 5.33 9.47
C TYR A 310 -18.80 6.38 8.75
N HIS A 311 -18.17 7.34 8.05
CA HIS A 311 -18.85 8.31 7.19
C HIS A 311 -18.72 7.93 5.71
N LYS A 312 -19.74 8.29 4.95
CA LYS A 312 -19.66 8.37 3.50
C LYS A 312 -18.68 9.47 3.11
N ASP A 313 -18.19 9.38 1.88
CA ASP A 313 -17.35 10.42 1.30
C ASP A 313 -17.94 11.83 1.50
N ASN A 314 -17.19 12.73 2.11
CA ASN A 314 -17.62 14.08 2.44
C ASN A 314 -16.52 15.11 2.17
N GLU A 315 -16.92 16.38 1.99
CA GLU A 315 -16.01 17.47 1.64
C GLU A 315 -14.94 17.70 2.73
N PHE A 316 -15.31 17.61 4.00
CA PHE A 316 -14.37 17.88 5.09
C PHE A 316 -13.29 16.79 5.19
N GLY A 317 -13.69 15.52 5.19
CA GLY A 317 -12.77 14.39 5.23
C GLY A 317 -11.80 14.40 4.05
N ASP A 318 -12.31 14.61 2.84
CA ASP A 318 -11.50 14.71 1.62
C ASP A 318 -10.51 15.88 1.67
N ARG A 319 -10.98 17.04 2.12
CA ARG A 319 -10.15 18.24 2.24
C ARG A 319 -9.00 18.03 3.22
N ILE A 320 -9.28 17.45 4.39
CA ILE A 320 -8.23 17.16 5.38
C ILE A 320 -7.22 16.15 4.81
N ALA A 321 -7.69 15.05 4.22
CA ALA A 321 -6.81 14.03 3.63
C ALA A 321 -5.89 14.63 2.55
N ARG A 322 -6.41 15.49 1.67
CA ARG A 322 -5.64 16.19 0.64
C ARG A 322 -4.68 17.21 1.25
N ASN A 323 -5.15 18.00 2.23
CA ASN A 323 -4.33 19.03 2.89
C ASN A 323 -3.13 18.41 3.62
N GLN A 324 -3.24 17.23 4.22
CA GLN A 324 -2.10 16.53 4.80
C GLN A 324 -0.98 16.32 3.76
N LEU A 325 -1.31 15.88 2.55
CA LEU A 325 -0.34 15.71 1.46
C LEU A 325 0.18 17.06 0.94
N LEU A 326 -0.68 18.08 0.83
CA LEU A 326 -0.26 19.42 0.42
C LEU A 326 0.70 20.06 1.42
N VAL A 327 0.49 19.86 2.73
CA VAL A 327 1.41 20.31 3.79
C VAL A 327 2.77 19.60 3.64
N LEU A 328 2.76 18.29 3.43
CA LEU A 328 3.99 17.52 3.21
C LEU A 328 4.75 18.02 1.96
N LYS A 329 4.04 18.30 0.87
CA LYS A 329 4.62 18.78 -0.40
C LYS A 329 5.13 20.21 -0.31
N ASN A 330 4.29 21.14 0.16
CA ASN A 330 4.54 22.59 0.03
C ASN A 330 5.15 23.26 1.29
N GLU A 331 4.88 22.73 2.50
CA GLU A 331 5.37 23.32 3.75
C GLU A 331 6.53 22.51 4.34
N SER A 332 6.49 21.17 4.18
CA SER A 332 7.54 20.27 4.69
C SER A 332 8.59 19.89 3.64
N TYR A 333 8.45 20.38 2.41
CA TYR A 333 9.43 20.25 1.31
C TYR A 333 9.82 18.81 0.94
N PHE A 334 8.90 17.86 1.04
CA PHE A 334 9.15 16.46 0.68
C PHE A 334 9.36 16.25 -0.82
N ASP A 335 9.02 17.24 -1.64
CA ASP A 335 9.17 17.26 -3.11
C ASP A 335 10.51 17.82 -3.59
N LYS A 336 11.53 17.98 -2.74
CA LYS A 336 12.79 18.63 -3.13
C LYS A 336 13.92 17.65 -3.44
N VAL A 337 13.86 16.42 -2.93
CA VAL A 337 14.91 15.41 -3.10
C VAL A 337 14.30 14.07 -3.49
N ASN A 338 14.80 13.47 -4.58
CA ASN A 338 14.27 12.19 -5.09
C ASN A 338 14.59 10.97 -4.23
N ASN A 339 15.71 11.00 -3.51
CA ASN A 339 16.26 9.85 -2.81
C ASN A 339 16.64 10.16 -1.35
N PRO A 340 15.73 10.71 -0.53
CA PRO A 340 16.05 11.18 0.81
C PRO A 340 16.45 10.06 1.78
N ALA A 341 16.14 8.80 1.48
CA ALA A 341 16.47 7.63 2.31
C ALA A 341 17.80 6.97 1.95
N ASP A 342 18.40 7.32 0.79
CA ASP A 342 19.62 6.69 0.32
C ASP A 342 20.81 6.97 1.24
N GLY A 343 21.62 5.92 1.49
CA GLY A 343 22.79 6.01 2.35
C GLY A 343 22.48 5.99 3.85
N SER A 344 21.22 5.94 4.27
CA SER A 344 20.87 5.65 5.67
C SER A 344 21.14 4.19 5.96
N TYR A 345 22.17 3.88 6.75
CA TYR A 345 22.59 2.50 7.04
C TYR A 345 21.44 1.62 7.56
N TYR A 346 20.56 2.18 8.38
CA TYR A 346 19.39 1.47 8.91
C TYR A 346 18.39 1.13 7.81
N ILE A 347 17.96 2.10 7.03
CA ILE A 347 16.96 1.91 5.94
C ILE A 347 17.53 0.98 4.87
N GLU A 348 18.77 1.18 4.46
CA GLU A 348 19.45 0.32 3.48
C GLU A 348 19.50 -1.14 3.94
N THR A 349 19.91 -1.36 5.20
CA THR A 349 19.97 -2.71 5.77
C THR A 349 18.59 -3.36 5.83
N LEU A 350 17.56 -2.62 6.27
CA LEU A 350 16.18 -3.12 6.28
C LEU A 350 15.67 -3.44 4.87
N THR A 351 15.96 -2.58 3.89
CA THR A 351 15.58 -2.79 2.49
C THR A 351 16.11 -4.12 1.97
N ILE A 352 17.40 -4.39 2.19
CA ILE A 352 18.03 -5.65 1.74
C ILE A 352 17.47 -6.84 2.50
N GLN A 353 17.33 -6.77 3.83
CA GLN A 353 16.84 -7.89 4.64
C GLN A 353 15.39 -8.25 4.31
N LEU A 354 14.51 -7.25 4.09
CA LEU A 354 13.14 -7.47 3.63
C LEU A 354 13.12 -8.09 2.23
N ALA A 355 13.95 -7.59 1.32
CA ALA A 355 14.04 -8.11 -0.05
C ALA A 355 14.52 -9.57 -0.07
N GLU A 356 15.57 -9.93 0.67
CA GLU A 356 16.10 -11.30 0.73
C GLU A 356 15.07 -12.29 1.30
N LYS A 357 14.40 -11.93 2.41
CA LYS A 357 13.36 -12.77 3.00
C LYS A 357 12.15 -12.92 2.08
N ALA A 358 11.71 -11.84 1.44
CA ALA A 358 10.60 -11.87 0.50
C ALA A 358 10.93 -12.68 -0.76
N LEU A 359 12.15 -12.54 -1.29
CA LEU A 359 12.61 -13.34 -2.43
C LEU A 359 12.67 -14.83 -2.10
N THR A 360 13.08 -15.18 -0.89
CA THR A 360 13.08 -16.56 -0.41
C THR A 360 11.67 -17.15 -0.38
N LEU A 361 10.72 -16.40 0.21
CA LEU A 361 9.32 -16.81 0.26
C LEU A 361 8.69 -16.86 -1.14
N PHE A 362 8.99 -15.90 -2.03
CA PHE A 362 8.56 -15.90 -3.42
C PHE A 362 9.03 -17.16 -4.15
N LYS A 363 10.32 -17.51 -4.04
CA LYS A 363 10.85 -18.74 -4.66
C LYS A 363 10.19 -20.01 -4.13
N ASP A 364 9.86 -20.05 -2.83
CA ASP A 364 9.12 -21.16 -2.24
C ASP A 364 7.69 -21.26 -2.81
N ILE A 365 6.99 -20.15 -2.98
CA ILE A 365 5.67 -20.10 -3.61
C ILE A 365 5.74 -20.65 -5.04
N GLU A 366 6.70 -20.19 -5.85
CA GLU A 366 6.85 -20.63 -7.24
C GLU A 366 7.22 -22.13 -7.33
N ALA A 367 8.14 -22.61 -6.50
CA ALA A 367 8.53 -24.01 -6.44
C ALA A 367 7.36 -24.95 -6.07
N ASN A 368 6.37 -24.45 -5.32
CA ASN A 368 5.17 -25.18 -4.92
C ASN A 368 3.96 -24.97 -5.86
N GLY A 369 4.18 -24.40 -7.05
CA GLY A 369 3.22 -24.33 -8.14
C GLY A 369 2.58 -22.96 -8.36
N GLY A 370 3.15 -21.90 -7.77
CA GLY A 370 2.80 -20.51 -8.00
C GLY A 370 1.66 -20.00 -7.13
N PHE A 371 1.43 -18.69 -7.26
CA PHE A 371 0.47 -17.98 -6.41
C PHE A 371 -0.97 -18.46 -6.56
N LEU A 372 -1.45 -18.62 -7.79
CA LEU A 372 -2.83 -19.04 -8.06
C LEU A 372 -3.15 -20.42 -7.52
N LYS A 373 -2.21 -21.36 -7.63
CA LYS A 373 -2.40 -22.71 -7.04
C LYS A 373 -2.54 -22.62 -5.53
N GLN A 374 -1.62 -21.94 -4.86
CA GLN A 374 -1.65 -21.80 -3.41
C GLN A 374 -2.84 -20.99 -2.90
N LEU A 375 -3.32 -20.01 -3.70
CA LEU A 375 -4.55 -19.25 -3.42
C LEU A 375 -5.77 -20.18 -3.47
N ASN A 376 -5.89 -21.03 -4.54
CA ASN A 376 -6.96 -22.00 -4.70
C ASN A 376 -6.97 -23.08 -3.60
N GLU A 377 -5.81 -23.49 -3.13
CA GLU A 377 -5.64 -24.45 -2.03
C GLU A 377 -5.83 -23.82 -0.64
N GLY A 378 -6.06 -22.49 -0.57
CA GLY A 378 -6.26 -21.75 0.68
C GLY A 378 -4.99 -21.54 1.51
N ILE A 379 -3.81 -21.86 0.98
CA ILE A 379 -2.52 -21.76 1.68
C ILE A 379 -2.21 -20.27 1.97
N ILE A 380 -2.32 -19.40 0.95
CA ILE A 380 -2.06 -17.96 1.10
C ILE A 380 -2.95 -17.36 2.19
N LYS A 381 -4.25 -17.63 2.14
CA LYS A 381 -5.21 -17.15 3.16
C LYS A 381 -4.82 -17.60 4.56
N ARG A 382 -4.52 -18.90 4.73
CA ARG A 382 -4.13 -19.47 6.03
C ARG A 382 -2.87 -18.80 6.57
N LYS A 383 -1.87 -18.56 5.73
CA LYS A 383 -0.63 -17.91 6.14
C LYS A 383 -0.81 -16.44 6.52
N ILE A 384 -1.70 -15.74 5.83
CA ILE A 384 -2.10 -14.37 6.22
C ILE A 384 -2.82 -14.41 7.58
N GLN A 385 -3.73 -15.36 7.79
CA GLN A 385 -4.45 -15.50 9.05
C GLN A 385 -3.51 -15.80 10.23
N GLU A 386 -2.53 -16.72 10.05
CA GLU A 386 -1.52 -17.00 11.06
C GLU A 386 -0.72 -15.76 11.46
N SER A 387 -0.43 -14.87 10.52
CA SER A 387 0.23 -13.58 10.79
C SER A 387 -0.70 -12.58 11.49
N ALA A 388 -1.94 -12.49 11.02
CA ALA A 388 -2.96 -11.61 11.59
C ALA A 388 -3.29 -11.98 13.04
N ASP A 389 -3.34 -13.27 13.37
CA ASP A 389 -3.61 -13.77 14.71
C ASP A 389 -2.47 -13.37 15.68
N LYS A 390 -1.22 -13.49 15.25
CA LYS A 390 -0.06 -13.02 16.04
C LYS A 390 -0.09 -11.53 16.31
N GLU A 391 -0.44 -10.73 15.30
CA GLU A 391 -0.57 -9.28 15.45
C GLU A 391 -1.73 -8.94 16.40
N GLN A 392 -2.86 -9.67 16.31
CA GLN A 392 -3.98 -9.51 17.22
C GLN A 392 -3.61 -9.84 18.67
N GLU A 393 -2.83 -10.91 18.89
CA GLU A 393 -2.32 -11.25 20.23
C GLU A 393 -1.42 -10.14 20.81
N LEU A 394 -0.61 -9.48 19.98
CA LEU A 394 0.20 -8.33 20.40
C LEU A 394 -0.70 -7.13 20.76
N PHE A 395 -1.75 -6.88 19.99
CA PHE A 395 -2.72 -5.83 20.27
C PHE A 395 -3.52 -6.12 21.55
N ASP A 396 -4.03 -7.32 21.70
CA ASP A 396 -4.84 -7.74 22.87
C ASP A 396 -4.01 -7.74 24.17
N SER A 397 -2.71 -8.04 24.08
CA SER A 397 -1.78 -7.96 25.22
C SER A 397 -1.23 -6.54 25.48
N GLY A 398 -1.58 -5.54 24.67
CA GLY A 398 -1.12 -4.17 24.77
C GLY A 398 0.33 -3.95 24.36
N LYS A 399 0.99 -4.94 23.72
CA LYS A 399 2.34 -4.79 23.13
C LYS A 399 2.28 -4.02 21.81
N GLU A 400 1.26 -4.28 20.99
CA GLU A 400 0.91 -3.42 19.87
C GLU A 400 -0.09 -2.37 20.35
N VAL A 401 0.25 -1.10 20.19
CA VAL A 401 -0.52 0.02 20.74
C VAL A 401 -1.28 0.76 19.64
N LEU A 402 -2.60 0.89 19.81
CA LEU A 402 -3.41 1.89 19.12
C LEU A 402 -3.89 2.93 20.13
N LEU A 403 -3.33 4.13 20.01
CA LEU A 403 -3.65 5.26 20.88
C LEU A 403 -5.15 5.60 20.77
N GLY A 404 -5.79 5.90 21.90
CA GLY A 404 -7.23 6.16 21.93
C GLY A 404 -8.09 4.89 21.93
N THR A 405 -7.49 3.70 21.77
CA THR A 405 -8.19 2.41 21.74
C THR A 405 -7.76 1.50 22.89
N ASN A 406 -6.63 0.78 22.75
CA ASN A 406 -6.12 -0.07 23.83
C ASN A 406 -5.19 0.68 24.80
N LYS A 407 -4.83 1.92 24.47
CA LYS A 407 -4.03 2.80 25.34
C LYS A 407 -4.61 4.22 25.35
N TYR A 408 -4.87 4.74 26.54
CA TYR A 408 -5.46 6.06 26.80
C TYR A 408 -6.81 6.30 26.09
N PRO A 409 -7.80 5.37 26.18
CA PRO A 409 -9.09 5.57 25.53
C PRO A 409 -9.87 6.72 26.20
N ASN A 410 -10.52 7.56 25.38
CA ASN A 410 -11.50 8.52 25.86
C ASN A 410 -12.81 7.78 26.16
N LYS A 411 -13.17 7.65 27.45
CA LYS A 411 -14.35 6.88 27.89
C LYS A 411 -15.69 7.57 27.57
N ASP A 412 -15.66 8.88 27.38
CA ASP A 412 -16.85 9.69 27.11
C ASP A 412 -17.20 9.75 25.61
N ASP A 413 -16.32 9.24 24.76
CA ASP A 413 -16.50 9.21 23.32
C ASP A 413 -17.57 8.17 22.92
N LYS A 414 -18.54 8.58 22.09
CA LYS A 414 -19.67 7.77 21.63
C LYS A 414 -19.80 7.87 20.12
N MET A 415 -20.03 6.72 19.48
CA MET A 415 -20.05 6.61 18.03
C MET A 415 -21.35 6.08 17.44
N LYS A 416 -22.23 5.50 18.24
CA LYS A 416 -23.44 4.79 17.78
C LYS A 416 -24.36 5.63 16.90
N GLN A 417 -24.46 6.95 17.18
CA GLN A 417 -25.32 7.87 16.42
C GLN A 417 -24.62 8.49 15.20
N ASP A 418 -23.29 8.36 15.10
CA ASP A 418 -22.49 8.99 14.06
C ASP A 418 -22.16 8.03 12.90
N LEU A 419 -22.64 6.79 12.96
CA LEU A 419 -22.36 5.79 11.94
C LEU A 419 -23.27 5.94 10.72
N GLU A 420 -22.71 6.36 9.59
CA GLU A 420 -23.37 6.30 8.27
C GLU A 420 -23.06 5.03 7.52
N LEU A 421 -21.91 4.42 7.79
CA LEU A 421 -21.43 3.16 7.22
C LEU A 421 -21.26 2.12 8.33
N PHE A 422 -21.42 0.85 7.96
CA PHE A 422 -21.12 -0.26 8.86
C PHE A 422 -19.60 -0.51 8.86
N PRO A 423 -18.89 -0.25 10.00
CA PRO A 423 -17.43 -0.17 10.01
C PRO A 423 -16.72 -1.51 10.25
N PHE A 424 -17.43 -2.62 10.30
CA PHE A 424 -16.90 -3.94 10.63
C PHE A 424 -16.96 -4.90 9.44
N VAL A 425 -16.33 -6.06 9.58
CA VAL A 425 -16.40 -7.13 8.58
C VAL A 425 -17.85 -7.52 8.31
N LYS A 426 -18.29 -7.43 7.04
CA LYS A 426 -19.61 -7.86 6.59
C LYS A 426 -19.58 -9.33 6.27
N VAL A 427 -20.37 -10.13 6.97
CA VAL A 427 -20.55 -11.54 6.66
C VAL A 427 -21.69 -11.69 5.65
N GLN A 428 -21.34 -12.02 4.40
CA GLN A 428 -22.31 -12.30 3.35
C GLN A 428 -22.16 -13.75 2.88
N PRO A 429 -22.92 -14.71 3.48
CA PRO A 429 -22.86 -16.10 3.08
C PRO A 429 -23.26 -16.26 1.60
N ARG A 430 -22.34 -16.76 0.79
CA ARG A 430 -22.57 -17.04 -0.62
C ARG A 430 -21.67 -18.19 -1.07
N LYS A 431 -22.01 -18.83 -2.20
CA LYS A 431 -21.16 -19.83 -2.81
C LYS A 431 -20.01 -19.14 -3.53
N THR A 432 -18.78 -19.53 -3.20
CA THR A 432 -17.54 -19.02 -3.81
C THR A 432 -16.68 -20.18 -4.33
N LEU A 433 -15.83 -19.90 -5.30
CA LEU A 433 -14.85 -20.85 -5.83
C LEU A 433 -13.75 -21.15 -4.81
N ILE A 434 -13.27 -20.10 -4.15
CA ILE A 434 -12.30 -20.17 -3.06
C ILE A 434 -12.83 -19.42 -1.85
N THR A 435 -12.29 -19.69 -0.67
CA THR A 435 -12.59 -18.88 0.51
C THR A 435 -11.87 -17.54 0.40
N PRO A 436 -12.58 -16.39 0.39
CA PRO A 436 -11.97 -15.09 0.21
C PRO A 436 -11.01 -14.70 1.36
N ILE A 437 -10.05 -13.85 1.04
CA ILE A 437 -9.20 -13.17 2.02
C ILE A 437 -9.99 -11.98 2.55
N ILE A 438 -10.15 -11.89 3.86
CA ILE A 438 -10.98 -10.88 4.51
C ILE A 438 -10.11 -9.79 5.15
N GLU A 439 -10.32 -8.55 4.74
CA GLU A 439 -9.74 -7.39 5.41
C GLU A 439 -10.41 -7.22 6.79
N LYS A 440 -9.60 -6.97 7.82
CA LYS A 440 -10.09 -6.79 9.19
C LYS A 440 -9.20 -5.82 9.95
N ARG A 441 -9.80 -4.92 10.73
CA ARG A 441 -9.07 -3.98 11.59
C ARG A 441 -8.72 -4.62 12.95
N LEU A 442 -7.62 -4.18 13.55
CA LEU A 442 -7.20 -4.67 14.88
C LEU A 442 -8.21 -4.34 15.98
N ALA A 443 -8.78 -3.14 15.91
CA ALA A 443 -9.68 -2.64 16.95
C ALA A 443 -11.13 -3.17 16.89
N GLU A 444 -11.53 -3.89 15.83
CA GLU A 444 -12.94 -4.22 15.55
C GLU A 444 -13.66 -4.87 16.74
N LYS A 445 -13.03 -5.84 17.39
CA LYS A 445 -13.66 -6.55 18.53
C LYS A 445 -13.94 -5.61 19.69
N VAL A 446 -12.95 -4.83 20.10
CA VAL A 446 -13.08 -3.88 21.23
C VAL A 446 -14.09 -2.78 20.90
N GLU A 447 -14.11 -2.32 19.65
CA GLU A 447 -15.05 -1.30 19.19
C GLU A 447 -16.49 -1.82 19.13
N GLN A 448 -16.72 -3.07 18.69
CA GLN A 448 -18.04 -3.69 18.72
C GLN A 448 -18.56 -3.84 20.16
N GLU A 449 -17.74 -4.38 21.07
CA GLU A 449 -18.08 -4.52 22.48
C GLU A 449 -18.45 -3.16 23.11
N ARG A 450 -17.74 -2.09 22.72
CA ARG A 450 -18.01 -0.74 23.22
C ARG A 450 -19.30 -0.15 22.65
N LEU A 451 -19.57 -0.33 21.35
CA LEU A 451 -20.82 0.12 20.72
C LEU A 451 -22.07 -0.58 21.30
N ASP A 452 -21.94 -1.85 21.71
CA ASP A 452 -23.03 -2.60 22.34
C ASP A 452 -23.39 -2.03 23.72
N LEU A 453 -22.46 -1.36 24.39
CA LEU A 453 -22.63 -0.72 25.69
C LEU A 453 -23.18 0.71 25.63
N GLU A 454 -23.16 1.37 24.47
CA GLU A 454 -23.75 2.69 24.22
C GLU A 454 -25.29 2.62 24.06
#